data_da99ea61e10116552fb1fc58552ef5d2
#
_entry.id   da99ea61e10116552fb1fc58552ef5d2
#
_cell.length_a   1.000
_cell.length_b   1.000
_cell.length_c   1.000
_cell.angle_alpha   90.00
_cell.angle_beta   90.00
_cell.angle_gamma   90.00
#
_symmetry.space_group_name_H-M   'P 1'
#
loop_
_entity.id
_entity.type
_entity.pdbx_description
1 polymer ?
#
loop_
_entity_poly.entity_id
_entity_poly.type
_entity_poly.pdbx_seq_one_letter_code
_entity_poly.pdbx_strand_id
1 'polypeptide(L)' 'MPFRYRLIDAADGRDLGPFVSKRDDWKPGERIGRSKGEDTVITAIIEPEDNAGFRAYLVVVPEDSHGR' A
#
# COMPACT_ATOMS: atom_id res chain seq x y z
N MET A 1 -4.55 -14.27 11.50
CA MET A 1 -3.57 -14.45 10.43
C MET A 1 -3.28 -13.12 9.76
N PRO A 2 -2.04 -12.87 9.36
CA PRO A 2 -1.76 -11.61 8.67
C PRO A 2 -2.35 -11.58 7.27
N PHE A 3 -2.63 -10.39 6.80
CA PHE A 3 -3.14 -10.16 5.46
C PHE A 3 -2.00 -9.70 4.56
N ARG A 4 -2.02 -10.14 3.32
CA ARG A 4 -0.99 -9.78 2.34
C ARG A 4 -1.52 -8.73 1.39
N TYR A 5 -0.67 -7.77 1.09
CA TYR A 5 -0.96 -6.68 0.17
C TYR A 5 0.23 -6.48 -0.76
N ARG A 6 0.03 -5.76 -1.84
CA ARG A 6 1.14 -5.29 -2.67
C ARG A 6 1.07 -3.78 -2.72
N LEU A 7 2.24 -3.15 -2.61
CA LEU A 7 2.35 -1.70 -2.66
C LEU A 7 2.66 -1.27 -4.09
N ILE A 8 1.94 -0.27 -4.57
CA ILE A 8 2.14 0.29 -5.91
C ILE A 8 2.48 1.76 -5.77
N ASP A 9 3.52 2.21 -6.45
CA ASP A 9 3.90 3.61 -6.46
C ASP A 9 2.90 4.38 -7.33
N ALA A 10 2.24 5.38 -6.75
CA ALA A 10 1.23 6.16 -7.47
C ALA A 10 1.84 7.00 -8.60
N ALA A 11 3.13 7.32 -8.51
CA ALA A 11 3.78 8.19 -9.49
C ALA A 11 3.98 7.48 -10.83
N ASP A 12 4.35 6.20 -10.82
CA ASP A 12 4.69 5.49 -12.04
C ASP A 12 4.05 4.11 -12.18
N GLY A 13 3.24 3.70 -11.19
CA GLY A 13 2.59 2.40 -11.21
C GLY A 13 3.51 1.24 -10.90
N ARG A 14 4.70 1.50 -10.39
CA ARG A 14 5.69 0.45 -10.13
C ARG A 14 5.33 -0.35 -8.89
N ASP A 15 5.52 -1.66 -8.97
CA ASP A 15 5.31 -2.56 -7.84
C ASP A 15 6.46 -2.41 -6.85
N LEU A 16 6.13 -1.98 -5.63
CA LEU A 16 7.11 -1.76 -4.57
C LEU A 16 7.33 -3.01 -3.72
N GLY A 17 6.62 -4.10 -4.01
CA GLY A 17 6.80 -5.36 -3.32
C GLY A 17 5.63 -5.70 -2.39
N PRO A 18 5.74 -6.85 -1.71
CA PRO A 18 4.69 -7.28 -0.81
C PRO A 18 4.71 -6.50 0.49
N PHE A 19 3.53 -6.38 1.09
CA PHE A 19 3.36 -5.78 2.40
C PHE A 19 2.44 -6.68 3.22
N VAL A 20 2.88 -7.09 4.41
CA VAL A 20 2.11 -7.95 5.28
C VAL A 20 1.64 -7.14 6.47
N SER A 21 0.34 -7.22 6.77
CA SER A 21 -0.26 -6.46 7.85
C SER A 21 -1.24 -7.32 8.62
N LYS A 22 -1.42 -7.02 9.90
CA LYS A 22 -2.46 -7.65 10.72
C LYS A 22 -3.82 -6.99 10.50
N ARG A 23 -3.87 -5.86 9.80
CA ARG A 23 -5.10 -5.14 9.50
C ARG A 23 -5.63 -5.54 8.13
N ASP A 24 -6.93 -5.56 8.00
CA ASP A 24 -7.60 -5.77 6.72
C ASP A 24 -8.51 -4.60 6.34
N ASP A 25 -8.44 -3.50 7.09
CA ASP A 25 -9.33 -2.34 6.95
C ASP A 25 -8.57 -1.07 6.52
N TRP A 26 -7.48 -1.23 5.79
CA TRP A 26 -6.74 -0.08 5.26
C TRP A 26 -7.63 0.77 4.36
N LYS A 27 -7.48 2.08 4.46
CA LYS A 27 -8.29 3.04 3.70
C LYS A 27 -7.40 4.12 3.10
N PRO A 28 -7.84 4.75 2.00
CA PRO A 28 -7.11 5.90 1.47
C PRO A 28 -6.96 7.00 2.52
N GLY A 29 -5.80 7.62 2.55
CA GLY A 29 -5.46 8.63 3.54
C GLY A 29 -4.69 8.10 4.73
N GLU A 30 -4.64 6.79 4.92
CA GLU A 30 -3.88 6.20 6.01
C GLU A 30 -2.40 6.13 5.68
N ARG A 31 -1.60 6.19 6.73
CA ARG A 31 -0.14 6.17 6.62
C ARG A 31 0.39 4.78 6.89
N ILE A 32 1.36 4.35 6.08
CA ILE A 32 2.07 3.10 6.29
C ILE A 32 3.52 3.43 6.62
N GLY A 33 3.98 3.03 7.83
CA GLY A 33 5.37 3.14 8.20
C GLY A 33 6.17 2.00 7.56
N ARG A 34 7.29 2.33 6.95
CA ARG A 34 8.17 1.33 6.35
C ARG A 34 9.42 1.18 7.19
N SER A 35 10.03 -0.01 7.12
CA SER A 35 11.17 -0.37 7.96
C SER A 35 12.41 0.50 7.74
N LYS A 36 12.48 1.20 6.64
CA LYS A 36 13.60 2.11 6.33
C LYS A 36 13.35 3.54 6.77
N GLY A 37 12.30 3.76 7.57
CA GLY A 37 12.00 5.09 8.07
C GLY A 37 11.28 5.99 7.07
N GLU A 38 10.95 5.48 5.90
CA GLU A 38 10.17 6.21 4.91
C GLU A 38 8.70 5.86 5.07
N ASP A 39 7.91 6.84 5.47
CA ASP A 39 6.47 6.65 5.57
C ASP A 39 5.83 6.91 4.22
N THR A 40 4.76 6.19 3.94
CA THR A 40 3.97 6.37 2.74
C THR A 40 2.51 6.58 3.13
N VAL A 41 1.76 7.19 2.22
CA VAL A 41 0.33 7.45 2.42
C VAL A 41 -0.44 6.73 1.33
N ILE A 42 -1.48 6.01 1.71
CA ILE A 42 -2.35 5.31 0.76
C ILE A 42 -3.22 6.34 0.05
N THR A 43 -3.19 6.33 -1.28
CA THR A 43 -4.03 7.22 -2.10
C THR A 43 -5.20 6.50 -2.73
N ALA A 44 -5.08 5.19 -2.92
CA ALA A 44 -6.16 4.37 -3.48
C ALA A 44 -5.94 2.91 -3.08
N ILE A 45 -7.02 2.14 -3.11
CA ILE A 45 -6.98 0.70 -2.86
C ILE A 45 -7.68 0.03 -4.03
N ILE A 46 -7.00 -0.94 -4.63
CA ILE A 46 -7.50 -1.66 -5.81
C ILE A 46 -7.65 -3.13 -5.46
N GLU A 47 -8.81 -3.70 -5.73
CA GLU A 47 -9.03 -5.12 -5.52
C GLU A 47 -8.30 -5.93 -6.58
N PRO A 48 -7.62 -7.03 -6.18
CA PRO A 48 -6.91 -7.87 -7.13
C PRO A 48 -7.87 -8.82 -7.83
N GLU A 49 -7.34 -9.51 -8.83
CA GLU A 49 -8.05 -10.60 -9.48
C GLU A 49 -8.26 -11.75 -8.51
N ASP A 50 -9.24 -12.62 -8.80
CA ASP A 50 -9.44 -13.84 -8.02
C ASP A 50 -8.17 -14.68 -8.04
N ASN A 51 -7.87 -15.30 -6.90
CA ASN A 51 -6.68 -16.14 -6.73
C ASN A 51 -5.35 -15.40 -6.87
N ALA A 52 -5.35 -14.10 -6.63
CA ALA A 52 -4.13 -13.30 -6.73
C ALA A 52 -3.11 -13.60 -5.63
N GLY A 53 -3.54 -14.24 -4.54
CA GLY A 53 -2.63 -14.57 -3.44
C GLY A 53 -2.40 -13.43 -2.46
N PHE A 54 -3.04 -12.29 -2.66
CA PHE A 54 -2.98 -11.16 -1.74
C PHE A 54 -4.33 -10.44 -1.71
N ARG A 55 -4.54 -9.64 -0.67
CA ARG A 55 -5.85 -9.05 -0.41
C ARG A 55 -6.17 -7.85 -1.30
N ALA A 56 -5.20 -6.98 -1.52
CA ALA A 56 -5.42 -5.77 -2.31
C ALA A 56 -4.10 -5.13 -2.73
N TYR A 57 -4.18 -4.28 -3.75
CA TYR A 57 -3.10 -3.33 -4.06
C TYR A 57 -3.33 -2.06 -3.26
N LEU A 58 -2.31 -1.60 -2.57
CA LEU A 58 -2.34 -0.31 -1.88
C LEU A 58 -1.49 0.66 -2.70
N VAL A 59 -2.15 1.61 -3.35
CA VAL A 59 -1.46 2.63 -4.14
C VAL A 59 -1.00 3.72 -3.19
N VAL A 60 0.31 3.96 -3.13
CA VAL A 60 0.91 4.81 -2.11
C VAL A 60 1.79 5.88 -2.73
N VAL A 61 1.98 6.96 -1.99
CA VAL A 61 2.96 8.01 -2.31
C VAL A 61 3.84 8.22 -1.08
N PRO A 62 5.10 8.67 -1.26
CA PRO A 62 5.91 9.07 -0.12
C PRO A 62 5.24 10.19 0.66
N GLU A 63 5.33 10.15 1.97
CA GLU A 63 4.68 11.16 2.82
C GLU A 63 5.19 12.56 2.55
N ASP A 64 6.49 12.70 2.30
CA ASP A 64 7.08 14.01 2.03
C ASP A 64 6.64 14.62 0.70
N SER A 65 6.08 13.82 -0.20
CA SER A 65 5.48 14.29 -1.45
C SER A 65 3.98 14.56 -1.32
N HIS A 66 3.36 14.07 -0.26
CA HIS A 66 1.92 14.17 -0.07
C HIS A 66 1.57 15.54 0.51
N GLY A 67 0.59 16.19 -0.08
CA GLY A 67 0.11 17.47 0.44
C GLY A 67 0.90 18.70 0.02
N ARG A 68 1.78 18.54 -0.93
CA ARG A 68 2.54 19.70 -1.47
C ARG A 68 1.94 20.20 -2.75
#